data_c4cceefb5b1dc5674552a56b8ac9de47
#
_entry.id   c4cceefb5b1dc5674552a56b8ac9de47
#
_cell.length_a   1.000
_cell.length_b   1.000
_cell.length_c   1.000
_cell.angle_alpha   90.00
_cell.angle_beta   90.00
_cell.angle_gamma   90.00
#
_symmetry.space_group_name_H-M   'P 1'
#
loop_
_entity.id
_entity.type
_entity.pdbx_description
1 polymer ?
#
loop_
_entity_poly.entity_id
_entity_poly.type
_entity_poly.pdbx_seq_one_letter_code
_entity_poly.pdbx_strand_id
1 'polypeptide(L)'
;MGMEIIEAKNTELRALPSWEELLDRFSDYIESPSHSVRTVETYLRAVRQFIMFMNLNGVKNPTREDVKAFREELRASGHKPTTIQNYITAVKKFFGWTYQEGLYPNIAENLKGARLDREHKKEYLTSRQVKEVLSAVDRSTEEGLRNYAILVLMVTCGLRTIEVSRADIGDIRNNGDNRVLYVQGKGREEKAEFVKLSDTTERAIREYLKVRGETRSEAPLFASTSNNNRGERMTTRSISGIVKTSLRQVGLYESVYTAHSLRHTAVTLSLLAGRDLAEVQQFARHANIATTMIYNHAIDKAKNGCSEAITKAIFG
;
A
#
# COMPACT_ATOMS: atom_id res chain seq x y z
N MET A 1 -30.82 49.12 30.34
CA MET A 1 -30.19 48.38 29.25
C MET A 1 -30.21 46.92 29.62
N GLY A 2 -31.26 46.21 29.13
CA GLY A 2 -31.54 44.83 29.49
C GLY A 2 -30.59 43.86 28.81
N MET A 3 -30.00 42.96 29.59
CA MET A 3 -29.39 41.75 29.10
C MET A 3 -30.49 40.74 28.81
N GLU A 4 -30.75 40.44 27.53
CA GLU A 4 -31.55 39.29 27.14
C GLU A 4 -30.80 38.01 27.45
N ILE A 5 -31.36 37.26 28.38
CA ILE A 5 -30.94 35.87 28.65
C ILE A 5 -31.54 35.03 27.52
N ILE A 6 -30.71 34.53 26.63
CA ILE A 6 -31.10 33.54 25.64
C ILE A 6 -31.41 32.24 26.39
N GLU A 7 -32.70 31.94 26.52
CA GLU A 7 -33.18 30.65 27.02
C GLU A 7 -32.67 29.53 26.11
N ALA A 8 -31.82 28.66 26.68
CA ALA A 8 -31.44 27.41 26.07
C ALA A 8 -32.69 26.54 25.89
N LYS A 9 -33.11 26.34 24.64
CA LYS A 9 -34.16 25.41 24.28
C LYS A 9 -33.88 24.05 24.88
N ASN A 10 -34.81 23.54 25.67
CA ASN A 10 -34.91 22.17 26.15
C ASN A 10 -34.70 21.17 24.99
N THR A 11 -33.50 20.72 24.80
CA THR A 11 -33.20 19.57 23.93
C THR A 11 -33.41 18.35 24.81
N GLU A 12 -34.51 17.62 24.58
CA GLU A 12 -34.73 16.30 25.19
C GLU A 12 -33.41 15.54 25.11
N LEU A 13 -32.93 15.07 26.27
CA LEU A 13 -31.78 14.16 26.38
C LEU A 13 -32.15 12.85 25.66
N ARG A 14 -31.97 12.79 24.35
CA ARG A 14 -31.99 11.53 23.63
C ARG A 14 -30.86 10.69 24.25
N ALA A 15 -31.26 9.52 24.78
CA ALA A 15 -30.27 8.55 25.23
C ALA A 15 -29.22 8.36 24.12
N LEU A 16 -27.94 8.55 24.45
CA LEU A 16 -26.86 8.34 23.47
C LEU A 16 -26.97 6.90 22.96
N PRO A 17 -26.86 6.66 21.63
CA PRO A 17 -26.81 5.33 21.09
C PRO A 17 -25.68 4.55 21.74
N SER A 18 -25.79 3.23 21.82
CA SER A 18 -24.70 2.38 22.28
C SER A 18 -23.45 2.56 21.38
N TRP A 19 -22.26 2.24 21.89
CA TRP A 19 -21.02 2.32 21.10
C TRP A 19 -21.05 1.36 19.91
N GLU A 20 -21.75 0.25 20.04
CA GLU A 20 -21.99 -0.73 18.97
C GLU A 20 -22.91 -0.13 17.88
N GLU A 21 -24.01 0.51 18.25
CA GLU A 21 -24.89 1.21 17.28
C GLU A 21 -24.16 2.38 16.59
N LEU A 22 -23.32 3.11 17.32
CA LEU A 22 -22.49 4.15 16.72
C LEU A 22 -21.47 3.57 15.74
N LEU A 23 -20.91 2.39 16.01
CA LEU A 23 -19.99 1.72 15.09
C LEU A 23 -20.68 1.29 13.78
N ASP A 24 -21.90 0.75 13.88
CA ASP A 24 -22.68 0.34 12.71
C ASP A 24 -23.06 1.57 11.84
N ARG A 25 -23.52 2.64 12.44
CA ARG A 25 -23.78 3.91 11.73
C ARG A 25 -22.53 4.54 11.15
N PHE A 26 -21.40 4.39 11.80
CA PHE A 26 -20.10 4.82 11.27
C PHE A 26 -19.67 3.98 10.07
N SER A 27 -20.01 2.67 10.04
CA SER A 27 -19.80 1.83 8.86
C SER A 27 -20.48 2.42 7.64
N ASP A 28 -21.75 2.73 7.75
CA ASP A 28 -22.55 3.33 6.66
C ASP A 28 -21.94 4.67 6.19
N TYR A 29 -21.49 5.49 7.15
CA TYR A 29 -20.86 6.79 6.84
C TYR A 29 -19.56 6.65 6.06
N ILE A 30 -18.70 5.69 6.40
CA ILE A 30 -17.40 5.52 5.74
C ILE A 30 -17.46 4.64 4.49
N GLU A 31 -18.54 3.89 4.24
CA GLU A 31 -18.81 3.14 3.01
C GLU A 31 -19.19 4.07 1.85
N SER A 32 -18.41 5.13 1.66
CA SER A 32 -18.59 6.05 0.55
C SER A 32 -17.65 5.67 -0.61
N PRO A 33 -17.91 6.11 -1.86
CA PRO A 33 -17.05 5.87 -3.01
C PRO A 33 -15.60 6.33 -2.81
N SER A 34 -15.35 7.20 -1.83
CA SER A 34 -14.01 7.72 -1.51
C SER A 34 -13.12 6.74 -0.76
N HIS A 35 -13.66 5.65 -0.19
CA HIS A 35 -12.90 4.69 0.59
C HIS A 35 -12.96 3.28 -0.02
N SER A 36 -11.80 2.62 -0.12
CA SER A 36 -11.78 1.22 -0.52
C SER A 36 -12.34 0.34 0.60
N VAL A 37 -12.99 -0.78 0.26
CA VAL A 37 -13.50 -1.79 1.21
C VAL A 37 -12.44 -2.11 2.29
N ARG A 38 -11.18 -2.29 1.90
CA ARG A 38 -10.09 -2.57 2.83
C ARG A 38 -9.79 -1.40 3.79
N THR A 39 -10.02 -0.17 3.36
CA THR A 39 -9.88 1.02 4.23
C THR A 39 -10.98 1.05 5.27
N VAL A 40 -12.22 0.78 4.84
CA VAL A 40 -13.39 0.66 5.71
C VAL A 40 -13.15 -0.42 6.77
N GLU A 41 -12.82 -1.64 6.36
CA GLU A 41 -12.47 -2.74 7.28
C GLU A 41 -11.39 -2.37 8.29
N THR A 42 -10.36 -1.65 7.84
CA THR A 42 -9.26 -1.22 8.72
C THR A 42 -9.73 -0.21 9.75
N TYR A 43 -10.56 0.74 9.37
CA TYR A 43 -11.10 1.75 10.29
C TYR A 43 -12.08 1.12 11.28
N LEU A 44 -13.01 0.30 10.81
CA LEU A 44 -13.95 -0.41 11.69
C LEU A 44 -13.24 -1.30 12.70
N ARG A 45 -12.20 -2.03 12.27
CA ARG A 45 -11.39 -2.83 13.18
C ARG A 45 -10.73 -1.98 14.26
N ALA A 46 -10.18 -0.83 13.89
CA ALA A 46 -9.50 0.05 14.84
C ALA A 46 -10.48 0.68 15.84
N VAL A 47 -11.66 1.13 15.39
CA VAL A 47 -12.70 1.67 16.28
C VAL A 47 -13.25 0.56 17.18
N ARG A 48 -13.48 -0.65 16.67
CA ARG A 48 -13.91 -1.80 17.48
C ARG A 48 -12.90 -2.13 18.59
N GLN A 49 -11.60 -2.05 18.29
CA GLN A 49 -10.55 -2.23 19.30
C GLN A 49 -10.60 -1.13 20.37
N PHE A 50 -10.89 0.11 20.02
CA PHE A 50 -11.08 1.18 20.99
C PHE A 50 -12.31 0.95 21.87
N ILE A 51 -13.44 0.52 21.28
CA ILE A 51 -14.66 0.16 22.04
C ILE A 51 -14.36 -1.00 23.01
N MET A 52 -13.66 -2.02 22.57
CA MET A 52 -13.21 -3.12 23.45
C MET A 52 -12.35 -2.62 24.62
N PHE A 53 -11.40 -1.73 24.33
CA PHE A 53 -10.57 -1.11 25.37
C PHE A 53 -11.43 -0.35 26.39
N MET A 54 -12.41 0.45 25.95
CA MET A 54 -13.33 1.16 26.85
C MET A 54 -14.11 0.18 27.73
N ASN A 55 -14.70 -0.87 27.13
CA ASN A 55 -15.48 -1.85 27.85
C ASN A 55 -14.65 -2.58 28.93
N LEU A 56 -13.41 -2.98 28.59
CA LEU A 56 -12.50 -3.64 29.54
C LEU A 56 -12.08 -2.73 30.72
N ASN A 57 -12.04 -1.42 30.51
CA ASN A 57 -11.66 -0.44 31.53
C ASN A 57 -12.89 0.22 32.19
N GLY A 58 -14.11 -0.24 31.92
CA GLY A 58 -15.35 0.31 32.50
C GLY A 58 -15.65 1.75 32.07
N VAL A 59 -15.08 2.22 30.96
CA VAL A 59 -15.25 3.60 30.48
C VAL A 59 -16.56 3.70 29.69
N LYS A 60 -17.55 4.38 30.27
CA LYS A 60 -18.85 4.63 29.63
C LYS A 60 -18.85 5.90 28.78
N ASN A 61 -18.23 6.96 29.27
CA ASN A 61 -18.14 8.28 28.65
C ASN A 61 -16.68 8.63 28.40
N PRO A 62 -16.10 8.21 27.26
CA PRO A 62 -14.69 8.40 26.99
C PRO A 62 -14.31 9.88 26.89
N THR A 63 -13.13 10.17 27.33
CA THR A 63 -12.50 11.49 27.30
C THR A 63 -11.27 11.46 26.38
N ARG A 64 -10.66 12.62 26.19
CA ARG A 64 -9.38 12.73 25.49
C ARG A 64 -8.28 11.88 26.12
N GLU A 65 -8.29 11.76 27.47
CA GLU A 65 -7.29 10.97 28.21
C GLU A 65 -7.46 9.47 27.93
N ASP A 66 -8.69 8.99 27.74
CA ASP A 66 -8.94 7.59 27.39
C ASP A 66 -8.42 7.25 25.99
N VAL A 67 -8.51 8.18 25.01
CA VAL A 67 -7.87 7.98 23.69
C VAL A 67 -6.35 7.96 23.79
N LYS A 68 -5.75 8.77 24.69
CA LYS A 68 -4.31 8.70 24.96
C LYS A 68 -3.93 7.40 25.64
N ALA A 69 -4.71 6.94 26.62
CA ALA A 69 -4.50 5.67 27.32
C ALA A 69 -4.56 4.49 26.32
N PHE A 70 -5.53 4.47 25.42
CA PHE A 70 -5.61 3.48 24.34
C PHE A 70 -4.35 3.48 23.47
N ARG A 71 -3.82 4.65 23.11
CA ARG A 71 -2.57 4.75 22.35
C ARG A 71 -1.39 4.12 23.08
N GLU A 72 -1.28 4.36 24.39
CA GLU A 72 -0.20 3.78 25.22
C GLU A 72 -0.40 2.27 25.39
N GLU A 73 -1.64 1.79 25.53
CA GLU A 73 -1.97 0.36 25.54
C GLU A 73 -1.53 -0.34 24.24
N LEU A 74 -1.82 0.26 23.08
CA LEU A 74 -1.35 -0.27 21.80
C LEU A 74 0.18 -0.33 21.72
N ARG A 75 0.87 0.63 22.35
CA ARG A 75 2.34 0.65 22.43
C ARG A 75 2.85 -0.46 23.34
N ALA A 76 2.27 -0.60 24.53
CA ALA A 76 2.61 -1.62 25.49
C ALA A 76 2.38 -3.04 24.96
N SER A 77 1.33 -3.23 24.16
CA SER A 77 1.03 -4.48 23.44
C SER A 77 1.96 -4.75 22.25
N GLY A 78 3.01 -3.96 22.04
CA GLY A 78 4.02 -4.19 21.01
C GLY A 78 3.59 -3.87 19.58
N HIS A 79 2.52 -3.08 19.38
CA HIS A 79 2.11 -2.67 18.04
C HIS A 79 3.14 -1.74 17.39
N LYS A 80 3.36 -1.92 16.08
CA LYS A 80 4.26 -1.05 15.29
C LYS A 80 3.73 0.39 15.25
N PRO A 81 4.60 1.41 15.24
CA PRO A 81 4.19 2.81 15.17
C PRO A 81 3.21 3.12 14.02
N THR A 82 3.37 2.48 12.86
CA THR A 82 2.44 2.62 11.73
C THR A 82 1.05 2.07 12.01
N THR A 83 0.95 0.97 12.77
CA THR A 83 -0.33 0.40 13.21
C THR A 83 -1.02 1.33 14.20
N ILE A 84 -0.28 1.81 15.21
CA ILE A 84 -0.78 2.78 16.19
C ILE A 84 -1.29 4.05 15.48
N GLN A 85 -0.51 4.58 14.54
CA GLN A 85 -0.93 5.74 13.75
C GLN A 85 -2.24 5.50 13.02
N ASN A 86 -2.41 4.33 12.39
CA ASN A 86 -3.64 3.97 11.68
C ASN A 86 -4.84 3.86 12.64
N TYR A 87 -4.65 3.26 13.81
CA TYR A 87 -5.71 3.12 14.82
C TYR A 87 -6.16 4.49 15.33
N ILE A 88 -5.22 5.36 15.72
CA ILE A 88 -5.55 6.71 16.18
C ILE A 88 -6.19 7.53 15.07
N THR A 89 -5.77 7.34 13.80
CA THR A 89 -6.42 8.01 12.66
C THR A 89 -7.89 7.58 12.50
N ALA A 90 -8.18 6.29 12.67
CA ALA A 90 -9.55 5.78 12.61
C ALA A 90 -10.42 6.32 13.77
N VAL A 91 -9.90 6.32 15.00
CA VAL A 91 -10.56 6.87 16.19
C VAL A 91 -10.83 8.37 16.00
N LYS A 92 -9.88 9.13 15.43
CA LYS A 92 -10.10 10.55 15.10
C LYS A 92 -11.21 10.75 14.08
N LYS A 93 -11.26 9.92 13.04
CA LYS A 93 -12.34 9.98 12.05
C LYS A 93 -13.70 9.65 12.68
N PHE A 94 -13.73 8.65 13.55
CA PHE A 94 -14.95 8.27 14.28
C PHE A 94 -15.48 9.42 15.15
N PHE A 95 -14.66 10.00 16.02
CA PHE A 95 -15.10 11.12 16.86
C PHE A 95 -15.32 12.43 16.08
N GLY A 96 -14.65 12.63 14.95
CA GLY A 96 -14.95 13.72 14.03
C GLY A 96 -16.34 13.58 13.42
N TRP A 97 -16.71 12.38 13.00
CA TRP A 97 -18.05 12.06 12.50
C TRP A 97 -19.12 12.19 13.60
N THR A 98 -18.92 11.60 14.80
CA THR A 98 -19.88 11.72 15.90
C THR A 98 -20.15 13.19 16.28
N TYR A 99 -19.13 14.03 16.19
CA TYR A 99 -19.28 15.47 16.43
C TYR A 99 -20.09 16.15 15.33
N GLN A 100 -19.86 15.82 14.06
CA GLN A 100 -20.63 16.38 12.93
C GLN A 100 -22.11 15.99 13.01
N GLU A 101 -22.42 14.78 13.46
CA GLU A 101 -23.78 14.29 13.66
C GLU A 101 -24.42 14.76 14.98
N GLY A 102 -23.69 15.52 15.80
CA GLY A 102 -24.20 15.97 17.11
C GLY A 102 -24.39 14.86 18.14
N LEU A 103 -23.71 13.72 17.97
CA LEU A 103 -23.87 12.51 18.80
C LEU A 103 -22.90 12.48 19.98
N TYR A 104 -21.64 12.89 19.78
CA TYR A 104 -20.60 12.89 20.81
C TYR A 104 -19.53 13.94 20.50
N PRO A 105 -18.88 14.54 21.52
CA PRO A 105 -17.81 15.52 21.32
C PRO A 105 -16.61 14.92 20.59
N ASN A 106 -15.90 15.73 19.79
CA ASN A 106 -14.66 15.30 19.14
C ASN A 106 -13.47 15.26 20.12
N ILE A 107 -13.44 14.25 20.99
CA ILE A 107 -12.41 14.06 22.01
C ILE A 107 -11.03 13.71 21.42
N ALA A 108 -10.96 13.29 20.17
CA ALA A 108 -9.73 12.90 19.50
C ALA A 108 -9.14 14.01 18.61
N GLU A 109 -9.73 15.22 18.63
CA GLU A 109 -9.27 16.34 17.82
C GLU A 109 -7.80 16.70 18.15
N ASN A 110 -7.01 16.97 17.09
CA ASN A 110 -5.59 17.34 17.21
C ASN A 110 -4.71 16.36 18.02
N LEU A 111 -5.18 15.15 18.31
CA LEU A 111 -4.38 14.11 18.97
C LEU A 111 -3.25 13.65 18.01
N LYS A 112 -2.01 13.69 18.48
CA LYS A 112 -0.89 13.10 17.72
C LYS A 112 -0.92 11.60 17.87
N GLY A 113 -0.81 10.89 16.75
CA GLY A 113 -0.61 9.43 16.73
C GLY A 113 0.81 9.04 17.18
N ALA A 114 1.31 7.94 16.68
CA ALA A 114 2.70 7.56 16.91
C ALA A 114 3.66 8.39 16.07
N ARG A 115 4.85 8.69 16.60
CA ARG A 115 5.95 9.24 15.81
C ARG A 115 6.39 8.19 14.80
N LEU A 116 6.28 8.50 13.52
CA LEU A 116 6.76 7.65 12.45
C LEU A 116 8.19 8.04 12.10
N ASP A 117 9.09 7.08 12.14
CA ASP A 117 10.40 7.25 11.53
C ASP A 117 10.17 7.36 10.01
N ARG A 118 10.61 8.47 9.44
CA ARG A 118 10.52 8.72 8.00
C ARG A 118 11.60 7.97 7.20
N GLU A 119 12.50 7.28 7.87
CA GLU A 119 13.51 6.47 7.19
C GLU A 119 12.87 5.31 6.46
N HIS A 120 13.25 5.18 5.19
CA HIS A 120 12.71 4.14 4.32
C HIS A 120 13.31 2.80 4.73
N LYS A 121 12.58 2.00 5.51
CA LYS A 121 13.01 0.68 6.00
C LYS A 121 12.94 -0.44 4.95
N LYS A 122 12.61 -0.12 3.69
CA LYS A 122 12.52 -1.13 2.63
C LYS A 122 13.74 -1.02 1.74
N GLU A 123 14.43 -2.13 1.62
CA GLU A 123 15.56 -2.22 0.73
C GLU A 123 15.11 -2.51 -0.71
N TYR A 124 15.87 -2.02 -1.66
CA TYR A 124 15.75 -2.37 -3.06
C TYR A 124 16.79 -3.44 -3.41
N LEU A 125 16.53 -4.20 -4.46
CA LEU A 125 17.46 -5.19 -4.97
C LEU A 125 18.47 -4.53 -5.92
N THR A 126 19.72 -4.89 -5.80
CA THR A 126 20.73 -4.54 -6.81
C THR A 126 20.41 -5.23 -8.14
N SER A 127 20.94 -4.70 -9.25
CA SER A 127 20.79 -5.33 -10.57
C SER A 127 21.29 -6.78 -10.59
N ARG A 128 22.32 -7.08 -9.81
CA ARG A 128 22.86 -8.45 -9.65
C ARG A 128 21.83 -9.35 -8.96
N GLN A 129 21.28 -8.94 -7.82
CA GLN A 129 20.27 -9.70 -7.11
C GLN A 129 19.00 -9.93 -7.95
N VAL A 130 18.57 -8.92 -8.73
CA VAL A 130 17.45 -9.10 -9.67
C VAL A 130 17.77 -10.20 -10.69
N LYS A 131 18.96 -10.20 -11.27
CA LYS A 131 19.38 -11.26 -12.21
C LYS A 131 19.39 -12.64 -11.56
N GLU A 132 19.88 -12.74 -10.33
CA GLU A 132 19.90 -14.00 -9.56
C GLU A 132 18.48 -14.51 -9.31
N VAL A 133 17.56 -13.64 -8.85
CA VAL A 133 16.14 -13.98 -8.65
C VAL A 133 15.47 -14.48 -9.93
N LEU A 134 15.66 -13.77 -11.05
CA LEU A 134 15.06 -14.16 -12.32
C LEU A 134 15.67 -15.45 -12.88
N SER A 135 16.96 -15.68 -12.70
CA SER A 135 17.66 -16.89 -13.17
C SER A 135 17.31 -18.14 -12.35
N ALA A 136 16.91 -17.97 -11.09
CA ALA A 136 16.53 -19.08 -10.22
C ALA A 136 15.13 -19.65 -10.51
N VAL A 137 14.34 -18.98 -11.35
CA VAL A 137 12.98 -19.46 -11.70
C VAL A 137 13.07 -20.56 -12.73
N ASP A 138 12.57 -21.74 -12.39
CA ASP A 138 12.42 -22.86 -13.35
C ASP A 138 11.32 -22.53 -14.36
N ARG A 139 11.69 -22.35 -15.62
CA ARG A 139 10.81 -22.00 -16.73
C ARG A 139 10.37 -23.21 -17.57
N SER A 140 10.60 -24.43 -17.10
CA SER A 140 10.17 -25.65 -17.79
C SER A 140 8.67 -25.94 -17.65
N THR A 141 7.98 -25.26 -16.72
CA THR A 141 6.55 -25.46 -16.41
C THR A 141 5.73 -24.22 -16.70
N GLU A 142 4.41 -24.39 -16.88
CA GLU A 142 3.44 -23.28 -16.99
C GLU A 142 3.54 -22.34 -15.78
N GLU A 143 3.61 -22.93 -14.58
CA GLU A 143 3.75 -22.17 -13.34
C GLU A 143 5.02 -21.34 -13.31
N GLY A 144 6.14 -21.91 -13.67
CA GLY A 144 7.42 -21.22 -13.70
C GLY A 144 7.47 -20.10 -14.74
N LEU A 145 6.94 -20.31 -15.94
CA LEU A 145 6.80 -19.27 -16.97
C LEU A 145 5.93 -18.12 -16.48
N ARG A 146 4.79 -18.42 -15.83
CA ARG A 146 3.92 -17.41 -15.20
C ARG A 146 4.68 -16.61 -14.14
N ASN A 147 5.35 -17.30 -13.23
CA ASN A 147 6.07 -16.68 -12.12
C ASN A 147 7.20 -15.77 -12.64
N TYR A 148 7.94 -16.23 -13.64
CA TYR A 148 8.97 -15.46 -14.32
C TYR A 148 8.39 -14.18 -14.96
N ALA A 149 7.30 -14.32 -15.71
CA ALA A 149 6.64 -13.17 -16.36
C ALA A 149 6.14 -12.15 -15.34
N ILE A 150 5.57 -12.59 -14.21
CA ILE A 150 5.16 -11.72 -13.10
C ILE A 150 6.37 -10.94 -12.53
N LEU A 151 7.47 -11.63 -12.25
CA LEU A 151 8.67 -11.01 -11.67
C LEU A 151 9.29 -9.99 -12.63
N VAL A 152 9.45 -10.36 -13.90
CA VAL A 152 9.96 -9.45 -14.94
C VAL A 152 9.07 -8.22 -15.05
N LEU A 153 7.76 -8.41 -15.18
CA LEU A 153 6.80 -7.32 -15.30
C LEU A 153 6.84 -6.39 -14.08
N MET A 154 6.91 -6.94 -12.87
CA MET A 154 6.95 -6.13 -11.65
C MET A 154 8.23 -5.31 -11.52
N VAL A 155 9.38 -5.88 -11.88
CA VAL A 155 10.67 -5.19 -11.72
C VAL A 155 10.98 -4.23 -12.86
N THR A 156 10.51 -4.50 -14.08
CA THR A 156 10.78 -3.64 -15.25
C THR A 156 9.76 -2.52 -15.41
N CYS A 157 8.51 -2.74 -15.02
CA CYS A 157 7.42 -1.76 -15.15
C CYS A 157 6.99 -1.15 -13.79
N GLY A 158 7.62 -1.53 -12.69
CA GLY A 158 7.35 -0.99 -11.36
C GLY A 158 5.92 -1.22 -10.88
N LEU A 159 5.27 -2.31 -11.28
CA LEU A 159 3.85 -2.57 -10.96
C LEU A 159 3.64 -2.92 -9.49
N ARG A 160 2.49 -2.49 -8.96
CA ARG A 160 1.96 -2.97 -7.67
C ARG A 160 1.31 -4.34 -7.84
N THR A 161 1.29 -5.15 -6.80
CA THR A 161 0.63 -6.49 -6.83
C THR A 161 -0.83 -6.41 -7.24
N ILE A 162 -1.54 -5.34 -6.87
CA ILE A 162 -2.95 -5.16 -7.27
C ILE A 162 -3.10 -4.87 -8.76
N GLU A 163 -2.15 -4.14 -9.36
CA GLU A 163 -2.14 -3.84 -10.80
C GLU A 163 -1.88 -5.12 -11.59
N VAL A 164 -0.95 -5.97 -11.12
CA VAL A 164 -0.69 -7.30 -11.72
C VAL A 164 -1.90 -8.23 -11.57
N SER A 165 -2.54 -8.24 -10.39
CA SER A 165 -3.73 -9.05 -10.12
C SER A 165 -4.91 -8.69 -11.03
N ARG A 166 -5.11 -7.40 -11.32
CA ARG A 166 -6.25 -6.89 -12.10
C ARG A 166 -6.04 -6.89 -13.60
N ALA A 167 -4.82 -7.18 -14.07
CA ALA A 167 -4.51 -7.21 -15.48
C ALA A 167 -5.24 -8.34 -16.21
N ASP A 168 -5.80 -8.02 -17.39
CA ASP A 168 -6.40 -8.95 -18.32
C ASP A 168 -5.55 -9.08 -19.58
N ILE A 169 -5.75 -10.13 -20.38
CA ILE A 169 -5.01 -10.34 -21.63
C ILE A 169 -5.25 -9.17 -22.58
N GLY A 170 -6.49 -8.69 -22.70
CA GLY A 170 -6.87 -7.58 -23.57
C GLY A 170 -6.36 -6.21 -23.14
N ASP A 171 -5.73 -6.10 -21.95
CA ASP A 171 -5.09 -4.86 -21.53
C ASP A 171 -3.73 -4.64 -22.21
N ILE A 172 -3.18 -5.66 -22.85
CA ILE A 172 -1.96 -5.54 -23.65
C ILE A 172 -2.34 -5.04 -25.03
N ARG A 173 -2.01 -3.78 -25.32
CA ARG A 173 -2.42 -3.08 -26.55
C ARG A 173 -1.23 -2.34 -27.18
N ASN A 174 -1.40 -1.93 -28.41
CA ASN A 174 -0.51 -0.96 -29.04
C ASN A 174 -0.95 0.47 -28.69
N ASN A 175 0.01 1.31 -28.38
CA ASN A 175 -0.17 2.76 -28.22
C ASN A 175 0.91 3.44 -29.09
N GLY A 176 0.55 3.83 -30.31
CA GLY A 176 1.50 4.15 -31.37
C GLY A 176 2.40 2.95 -31.65
N ASP A 177 3.70 3.19 -31.71
CA ASP A 177 4.72 2.15 -31.96
C ASP A 177 5.09 1.36 -30.69
N ASN A 178 4.47 1.65 -29.55
CA ASN A 178 4.82 1.00 -28.30
C ASN A 178 3.81 -0.07 -27.90
N ARG A 179 4.31 -1.21 -27.45
CA ARG A 179 3.51 -2.20 -26.74
C ARG A 179 3.33 -1.78 -25.29
N VAL A 180 2.08 -1.72 -24.82
CA VAL A 180 1.75 -1.24 -23.46
C VAL A 180 0.80 -2.19 -22.77
N LEU A 181 0.82 -2.17 -21.44
CA LEU A 181 -0.17 -2.80 -20.58
C LEU A 181 -0.96 -1.71 -19.87
N TYR A 182 -2.28 -1.65 -20.12
CA TYR A 182 -3.18 -0.79 -19.35
C TYR A 182 -3.38 -1.35 -17.94
N VAL A 183 -3.36 -0.48 -16.94
CA VAL A 183 -3.37 -0.88 -15.53
C VAL A 183 -4.43 -0.13 -14.74
N GLN A 184 -5.06 -0.84 -13.81
CA GLN A 184 -5.99 -0.28 -12.85
C GLN A 184 -5.29 -0.05 -11.51
N GLY A 185 -5.00 1.20 -11.20
CA GLY A 185 -4.36 1.61 -9.95
C GLY A 185 -5.23 1.39 -8.71
N LYS A 186 -4.62 1.56 -7.53
CA LYS A 186 -5.35 1.50 -6.25
C LYS A 186 -6.35 2.66 -6.16
N GLY A 187 -7.61 2.35 -5.85
CA GLY A 187 -8.68 3.36 -5.70
C GLY A 187 -9.20 3.92 -7.02
N ARG A 188 -8.89 3.31 -8.15
CA ARG A 188 -9.43 3.68 -9.47
C ARG A 188 -10.38 2.59 -9.96
N GLU A 189 -11.45 2.99 -10.62
CA GLU A 189 -12.45 2.08 -11.21
C GLU A 189 -12.04 1.67 -12.62
N GLU A 190 -11.34 2.52 -13.34
CA GLU A 190 -10.95 2.31 -14.73
C GLU A 190 -9.44 2.06 -14.92
N LYS A 191 -9.10 1.39 -16.04
CA LYS A 191 -7.74 1.14 -16.51
C LYS A 191 -7.28 2.29 -17.42
N ALA A 192 -7.15 3.49 -16.85
CA ALA A 192 -6.80 4.72 -17.58
C ALA A 192 -5.29 4.95 -17.73
N GLU A 193 -4.46 4.32 -16.91
CA GLU A 193 -3.01 4.42 -16.96
C GLU A 193 -2.40 3.22 -17.66
N PHE A 194 -1.23 3.38 -18.25
CA PHE A 194 -0.51 2.28 -18.87
C PHE A 194 0.98 2.27 -18.51
N VAL A 195 1.61 1.12 -18.71
CA VAL A 195 3.06 0.96 -18.65
C VAL A 195 3.57 0.44 -19.98
N LYS A 196 4.71 0.96 -20.45
CA LYS A 196 5.38 0.47 -21.63
C LYS A 196 6.02 -0.88 -21.33
N LEU A 197 5.82 -1.85 -22.20
CA LEU A 197 6.46 -3.14 -22.14
C LEU A 197 7.74 -3.11 -22.98
N SER A 198 8.88 -3.50 -22.37
CA SER A 198 10.08 -3.79 -23.14
C SER A 198 9.92 -5.12 -23.87
N ASP A 199 10.72 -5.34 -24.93
CA ASP A 199 10.72 -6.60 -25.69
C ASP A 199 10.94 -7.82 -24.80
N THR A 200 11.78 -7.68 -23.77
CA THR A 200 12.04 -8.75 -22.78
C THR A 200 10.80 -9.05 -21.96
N THR A 201 10.08 -8.00 -21.53
CA THR A 201 8.87 -8.16 -20.72
C THR A 201 7.74 -8.75 -21.55
N GLU A 202 7.55 -8.24 -22.76
CA GLU A 202 6.55 -8.77 -23.68
C GLU A 202 6.81 -10.23 -24.02
N ARG A 203 8.07 -10.59 -24.30
CA ARG A 203 8.48 -11.98 -24.58
C ARG A 203 8.14 -12.91 -23.42
N ALA A 204 8.48 -12.53 -22.21
CA ALA A 204 8.18 -13.35 -21.03
C ALA A 204 6.66 -13.60 -20.87
N ILE A 205 5.84 -12.58 -21.09
CA ILE A 205 4.38 -12.71 -21.05
C ILE A 205 3.89 -13.62 -22.17
N ARG A 206 4.40 -13.46 -23.38
CA ARG A 206 4.00 -14.22 -24.56
C ARG A 206 4.35 -15.71 -24.42
N GLU A 207 5.54 -16.03 -23.88
CA GLU A 207 5.98 -17.41 -23.60
C GLU A 207 5.02 -18.10 -22.62
N TYR A 208 4.63 -17.40 -21.55
CA TYR A 208 3.63 -17.91 -20.61
C TYR A 208 2.28 -18.12 -21.27
N LEU A 209 1.72 -17.12 -21.98
CA LEU A 209 0.41 -17.21 -22.60
C LEU A 209 0.37 -18.32 -23.68
N LYS A 210 1.45 -18.56 -24.39
CA LYS A 210 1.56 -19.64 -25.38
C LYS A 210 1.38 -21.02 -24.74
N VAL A 211 1.97 -21.25 -23.57
CA VAL A 211 1.86 -22.53 -22.87
C VAL A 211 0.50 -22.67 -22.18
N ARG A 212 -0.04 -21.58 -21.66
CA ARG A 212 -1.38 -21.55 -21.05
C ARG A 212 -2.50 -21.80 -22.07
N GLY A 213 -2.32 -21.39 -23.32
CA GLY A 213 -3.31 -21.58 -24.39
C GLY A 213 -4.56 -20.69 -24.28
N GLU A 214 -4.60 -19.70 -23.38
CA GLU A 214 -5.71 -18.78 -23.20
C GLU A 214 -5.57 -17.56 -24.11
N THR A 215 -6.64 -17.16 -24.81
CA THR A 215 -6.63 -16.07 -25.78
C THR A 215 -7.76 -15.06 -25.60
N ARG A 216 -8.73 -15.33 -24.69
CA ARG A 216 -9.85 -14.42 -24.45
C ARG A 216 -9.37 -13.13 -23.83
N SER A 217 -9.80 -12.00 -24.37
CA SER A 217 -9.37 -10.67 -23.93
C SER A 217 -9.73 -10.36 -22.47
N GLU A 218 -10.88 -10.85 -22.00
CA GLU A 218 -11.38 -10.66 -20.64
C GLU A 218 -10.78 -11.63 -19.61
N ALA A 219 -10.06 -12.64 -20.08
CA ALA A 219 -9.39 -13.58 -19.18
C ALA A 219 -8.26 -12.89 -18.42
N PRO A 220 -8.03 -13.27 -17.14
CA PRO A 220 -6.95 -12.70 -16.35
C PRO A 220 -5.59 -12.95 -17.04
N LEU A 221 -4.73 -11.93 -17.09
CA LEU A 221 -3.39 -12.05 -17.66
C LEU A 221 -2.58 -13.15 -16.97
N PHE A 222 -2.66 -13.21 -15.65
CA PHE A 222 -2.03 -14.25 -14.85
C PHE A 222 -3.07 -15.05 -14.08
N ALA A 223 -3.06 -16.35 -14.29
CA ALA A 223 -4.02 -17.27 -13.71
C ALA A 223 -3.39 -18.21 -12.68
N SER A 224 -4.22 -18.69 -11.76
CA SER A 224 -3.84 -19.69 -10.80
C SER A 224 -3.62 -21.04 -11.47
N THR A 225 -2.58 -21.76 -11.05
CA THR A 225 -2.30 -23.16 -11.43
C THR A 225 -2.68 -24.13 -10.32
N SER A 226 -3.20 -23.63 -9.19
CA SER A 226 -3.66 -24.44 -8.06
C SER A 226 -4.89 -25.28 -8.44
N ASN A 227 -4.97 -26.51 -7.98
CA ASN A 227 -6.07 -27.44 -8.28
C ASN A 227 -7.45 -26.88 -7.89
N ASN A 228 -7.53 -26.10 -6.79
CA ASN A 228 -8.81 -25.60 -6.28
C ASN A 228 -9.39 -24.42 -7.09
N ASN A 229 -8.54 -23.67 -7.81
CA ASN A 229 -8.94 -22.47 -8.54
C ASN A 229 -8.12 -22.26 -9.81
N ARG A 230 -7.83 -23.34 -10.51
CA ARG A 230 -7.09 -23.33 -11.78
C ARG A 230 -7.79 -22.46 -12.82
N GLY A 231 -7.04 -21.61 -13.46
CA GLY A 231 -7.56 -20.66 -14.46
C GLY A 231 -8.11 -19.35 -13.89
N GLU A 232 -8.42 -19.32 -12.60
CA GLU A 232 -8.93 -18.13 -11.92
C GLU A 232 -7.87 -17.04 -11.75
N ARG A 233 -8.33 -15.80 -11.59
CA ARG A 233 -7.50 -14.62 -11.33
C ARG A 233 -6.65 -14.78 -10.06
N MET A 234 -5.37 -14.50 -10.16
CA MET A 234 -4.48 -14.54 -8.99
C MET A 234 -4.78 -13.41 -8.01
N THR A 235 -4.79 -13.74 -6.72
CA THR A 235 -4.90 -12.74 -5.65
C THR A 235 -3.57 -11.98 -5.44
N THR A 236 -3.65 -10.80 -4.87
CA THR A 236 -2.44 -10.05 -4.45
C THR A 236 -1.59 -10.82 -3.44
N ARG A 237 -2.23 -11.67 -2.63
CA ARG A 237 -1.54 -12.55 -1.67
C ARG A 237 -0.74 -13.64 -2.38
N SER A 238 -1.32 -14.27 -3.40
CA SER A 238 -0.64 -15.30 -4.20
C SER A 238 0.56 -14.70 -4.95
N ILE A 239 0.40 -13.53 -5.59
CA ILE A 239 1.49 -12.82 -6.26
C ILE A 239 2.61 -12.45 -5.26
N SER A 240 2.25 -11.94 -4.08
CA SER A 240 3.23 -11.65 -3.02
C SER A 240 3.94 -12.90 -2.53
N GLY A 241 3.25 -14.04 -2.50
CA GLY A 241 3.82 -15.36 -2.18
C GLY A 241 4.88 -15.79 -3.19
N ILE A 242 4.60 -15.66 -4.49
CA ILE A 242 5.54 -15.96 -5.57
C ILE A 242 6.82 -15.14 -5.40
N VAL A 243 6.68 -13.81 -5.27
CA VAL A 243 7.85 -12.93 -5.08
C VAL A 243 8.65 -13.34 -3.85
N LYS A 244 7.99 -13.60 -2.72
CA LYS A 244 8.67 -13.98 -1.48
C LYS A 244 9.40 -15.31 -1.62
N THR A 245 8.82 -16.29 -2.30
CA THR A 245 9.46 -17.59 -2.56
C THR A 245 10.69 -17.41 -3.45
N SER A 246 10.58 -16.64 -4.55
CA SER A 246 11.70 -16.40 -5.47
C SER A 246 12.86 -15.64 -4.80
N LEU A 247 12.56 -14.69 -3.92
CA LEU A 247 13.57 -13.98 -3.14
C LEU A 247 14.31 -14.93 -2.18
N ARG A 248 13.57 -15.82 -1.52
CA ARG A 248 14.17 -16.82 -0.61
C ARG A 248 15.05 -17.85 -1.32
N GLN A 249 14.74 -18.23 -2.55
CA GLN A 249 15.53 -19.14 -3.34
C GLN A 249 16.97 -18.65 -3.58
N VAL A 250 17.18 -17.33 -3.52
CA VAL A 250 18.51 -16.70 -3.66
C VAL A 250 19.04 -16.13 -2.35
N GLY A 251 18.55 -16.60 -1.20
CA GLY A 251 19.08 -16.23 0.10
C GLY A 251 18.59 -14.88 0.66
N LEU A 252 17.59 -14.24 0.04
CA LEU A 252 17.02 -12.98 0.51
C LEU A 252 15.84 -13.27 1.47
N TYR A 253 16.14 -13.51 2.74
CA TYR A 253 15.18 -13.96 3.75
C TYR A 253 14.58 -12.84 4.61
N GLU A 254 15.22 -11.68 4.66
CA GLU A 254 14.89 -10.59 5.56
C GLU A 254 13.48 -10.06 5.28
N SER A 255 12.80 -9.62 6.33
CA SER A 255 11.42 -9.11 6.24
C SER A 255 11.30 -7.79 5.47
N VAL A 256 12.42 -7.15 5.19
CA VAL A 256 12.49 -5.93 4.38
C VAL A 256 12.21 -6.20 2.91
N TYR A 257 12.53 -7.40 2.41
CA TYR A 257 12.28 -7.82 1.03
C TYR A 257 10.86 -8.35 0.86
N THR A 258 10.09 -7.68 0.04
CA THR A 258 8.67 -7.98 -0.22
C THR A 258 8.35 -7.77 -1.70
N ALA A 259 7.16 -8.13 -2.13
CA ALA A 259 6.69 -7.80 -3.49
C ALA A 259 6.80 -6.29 -3.81
N HIS A 260 6.64 -5.43 -2.79
CA HIS A 260 6.82 -3.99 -2.96
C HIS A 260 8.29 -3.60 -3.19
N SER A 261 9.25 -4.41 -2.75
CA SER A 261 10.67 -4.19 -2.99
C SER A 261 11.03 -4.25 -4.48
N LEU A 262 10.34 -5.07 -5.31
CA LEU A 262 10.55 -5.07 -6.76
C LEU A 262 10.17 -3.72 -7.38
N ARG A 263 9.10 -3.09 -6.93
CA ARG A 263 8.74 -1.74 -7.36
C ARG A 263 9.73 -0.70 -6.85
N HIS A 264 10.21 -0.82 -5.61
CA HIS A 264 11.29 0.02 -5.08
C HIS A 264 12.55 -0.12 -5.95
N THR A 265 12.89 -1.35 -6.32
CA THR A 265 13.99 -1.65 -7.23
C THR A 265 13.83 -0.95 -8.57
N ALA A 266 12.67 -1.05 -9.21
CA ALA A 266 12.39 -0.38 -10.48
C ALA A 266 12.61 1.13 -10.39
N VAL A 267 12.07 1.78 -9.37
CA VAL A 267 12.21 3.23 -9.13
C VAL A 267 13.66 3.60 -8.86
N THR A 268 14.33 2.88 -7.96
CA THR A 268 15.72 3.18 -7.58
C THR A 268 16.68 2.97 -8.73
N LEU A 269 16.57 1.85 -9.47
CA LEU A 269 17.42 1.58 -10.62
C LEU A 269 17.21 2.60 -11.75
N SER A 270 15.97 3.11 -11.94
CA SER A 270 15.71 4.18 -12.91
C SER A 270 16.44 5.47 -12.54
N LEU A 271 16.40 5.88 -11.27
CA LEU A 271 17.13 7.05 -10.78
C LEU A 271 18.65 6.85 -10.85
N LEU A 272 19.15 5.66 -10.51
CA LEU A 272 20.57 5.32 -10.62
C LEU A 272 21.06 5.30 -12.08
N ALA A 273 20.17 5.01 -13.03
CA ALA A 273 20.42 5.12 -14.46
C ALA A 273 20.37 6.55 -15.00
N GLY A 274 20.19 7.55 -14.13
CA GLY A 274 20.21 8.98 -14.49
C GLY A 274 18.89 9.52 -15.05
N ARG A 275 17.78 8.79 -14.89
CA ARG A 275 16.46 9.32 -15.27
C ARG A 275 16.05 10.44 -14.32
N ASP A 276 15.40 11.47 -14.84
CA ASP A 276 14.95 12.59 -14.02
C ASP A 276 13.79 12.20 -13.09
N LEU A 277 13.60 12.99 -12.04
CA LEU A 277 12.64 12.69 -10.98
C LEU A 277 11.19 12.70 -11.48
N ALA A 278 10.85 13.57 -12.45
CA ALA A 278 9.50 13.68 -13.00
C ALA A 278 9.19 12.49 -13.91
N GLU A 279 10.15 12.06 -14.74
CA GLU A 279 10.04 10.84 -15.56
C GLU A 279 9.81 9.62 -14.65
N VAL A 280 10.58 9.49 -13.57
CA VAL A 280 10.45 8.37 -12.63
C VAL A 280 9.15 8.45 -11.81
N GLN A 281 8.67 9.65 -11.45
CA GLN A 281 7.36 9.83 -10.83
C GLN A 281 6.25 9.30 -11.74
N GLN A 282 6.28 9.69 -13.01
CA GLN A 282 5.31 9.24 -14.02
C GLN A 282 5.38 7.73 -14.22
N PHE A 283 6.59 7.17 -14.42
CA PHE A 283 6.82 5.74 -14.53
C PHE A 283 6.25 4.97 -13.34
N ALA A 284 6.50 5.45 -12.14
CA ALA A 284 5.98 4.84 -10.92
C ALA A 284 4.49 5.12 -10.68
N ARG A 285 3.87 6.03 -11.41
CA ARG A 285 2.49 6.47 -11.17
C ARG A 285 2.29 6.91 -9.71
N HIS A 286 3.21 7.77 -9.21
CA HIS A 286 3.11 8.36 -7.89
C HIS A 286 2.29 9.64 -7.98
N ALA A 287 1.15 9.69 -7.27
CA ALA A 287 0.30 10.88 -7.21
C ALA A 287 1.02 12.11 -6.61
N ASN A 288 1.99 11.87 -5.71
CA ASN A 288 2.78 12.91 -5.07
C ASN A 288 4.27 12.68 -5.33
N ILE A 289 4.95 13.71 -5.87
CA ILE A 289 6.39 13.69 -6.15
C ILE A 289 7.23 13.42 -4.89
N ALA A 290 6.76 13.85 -3.71
CA ALA A 290 7.43 13.58 -2.44
C ALA A 290 7.66 12.07 -2.21
N THR A 291 6.80 11.21 -2.77
CA THR A 291 6.99 9.76 -2.71
C THR A 291 8.21 9.31 -3.53
N THR A 292 8.49 9.95 -4.67
CA THR A 292 9.67 9.67 -5.50
C THR A 292 10.93 10.28 -4.89
N MET A 293 10.83 11.48 -4.30
CA MET A 293 11.96 12.16 -3.65
C MET A 293 12.61 11.35 -2.52
N ILE A 294 11.84 10.52 -1.82
CA ILE A 294 12.39 9.65 -0.77
C ILE A 294 13.50 8.75 -1.32
N TYR A 295 13.35 8.25 -2.54
CA TYR A 295 14.36 7.40 -3.19
C TYR A 295 15.57 8.22 -3.62
N ASN A 296 15.35 9.42 -4.15
CA ASN A 296 16.44 10.30 -4.56
C ASN A 296 17.32 10.69 -3.36
N HIS A 297 16.73 11.08 -2.24
CA HIS A 297 17.47 11.38 -1.02
C HIS A 297 18.30 10.20 -0.50
N ALA A 298 17.76 8.97 -0.59
CA ALA A 298 18.50 7.77 -0.19
C ALA A 298 19.73 7.54 -1.10
N ILE A 299 19.58 7.76 -2.41
CA ILE A 299 20.66 7.65 -3.39
C ILE A 299 21.71 8.76 -3.17
N ASP A 300 21.28 10.00 -2.99
CA ASP A 300 22.17 11.14 -2.76
C ASP A 300 22.98 10.97 -1.47
N LYS A 301 22.34 10.46 -0.40
CA LYS A 301 23.02 10.13 0.86
C LYS A 301 24.09 9.07 0.66
N ALA A 302 23.80 8.02 -0.14
CA ALA A 302 24.75 6.95 -0.41
C ALA A 302 25.91 7.36 -1.34
N LYS A 303 25.69 8.36 -2.19
CA LYS A 303 26.69 8.94 -3.11
C LYS A 303 27.46 10.11 -2.51
N ASN A 304 27.16 10.50 -1.26
CA ASN A 304 27.78 11.65 -0.62
C ASN A 304 29.28 11.41 -0.39
N GLY A 305 30.13 12.08 -1.15
CA GLY A 305 31.60 11.99 -1.08
C GLY A 305 32.24 12.99 -0.13
N CYS A 306 31.47 13.59 0.82
CA CYS A 306 32.04 14.57 1.74
C CYS A 306 33.12 13.98 2.65
N SER A 307 32.95 12.72 3.08
CA SER A 307 33.93 12.03 3.93
C SER A 307 35.26 11.82 3.19
N GLU A 308 35.21 11.37 1.94
CA GLU A 308 36.37 11.19 1.08
C GLU A 308 37.05 12.53 0.78
N ALA A 309 36.27 13.58 0.49
CA ALA A 309 36.80 14.91 0.27
C ALA A 309 37.49 15.49 1.51
N ILE A 310 36.91 15.30 2.69
CA ILE A 310 37.51 15.71 3.97
C ILE A 310 38.79 14.92 4.22
N THR A 311 38.75 13.58 4.04
CA THR A 311 39.93 12.71 4.22
C THR A 311 41.06 13.14 3.31
N LYS A 312 40.78 13.42 2.04
CA LYS A 312 41.76 13.92 1.09
C LYS A 312 42.30 15.32 1.48
N ALA A 313 41.49 16.18 2.01
CA ALA A 313 41.94 17.51 2.44
C ALA A 313 42.83 17.50 3.69
N ILE A 314 42.67 16.48 4.57
CA ILE A 314 43.42 16.39 5.82
C ILE A 314 44.68 15.51 5.67
N PHE A 315 44.59 14.44 4.90
CA PHE A 315 45.61 13.40 4.87
C PHE A 315 46.25 13.19 3.45
N GLY A 316 45.70 13.83 2.42
CA GLY A 316 46.23 13.83 1.06
C GLY A 316 47.10 15.03 0.80
#